data_77b43e7ee1edb5d40aa5d5c44284683b
#
_entry.id   77b43e7ee1edb5d40aa5d5c44284683b
#
_cell.length_a   1.000
_cell.length_b   1.000
_cell.length_c   1.000
_cell.angle_alpha   90.00
_cell.angle_beta   90.00
_cell.angle_gamma   90.00
#
_symmetry.space_group_name_H-M   'P 1'
#
loop_
_entity.id
_entity.type
_entity.pdbx_description
1 polymer ?
#
loop_
_entity_poly.entity_id
_entity_poly.type
_entity_poly.pdbx_seq_one_letter_code
_entity_poly.pdbx_strand_id
1 'polypeptide(L)'
;MILTALAAGSQHGYGIITEVRAISGGQVELKAGTLYSALERLRADKLIEVDREEIVDSRLRRYYRLTAAGGKLLADEAARLQANAHVAMSRLEPVGGSAT
;
A
#
# COMPACT_ATOMS: atom_id res chain seq x y z
N MET A 1 0.91 -0.68 3.47
CA MET A 1 1.65 -0.50 2.20
C MET A 1 1.14 -1.35 1.06
N ILE A 2 0.57 -2.51 1.34
CA ILE A 2 0.01 -3.34 0.27
C ILE A 2 -1.12 -2.63 -0.46
N LEU A 3 -2.02 -1.97 0.28
CA LEU A 3 -3.10 -1.22 -0.36
C LEU A 3 -2.56 -0.08 -1.22
N THR A 4 -1.52 0.59 -0.74
CA THR A 4 -0.86 1.64 -1.51
C THR A 4 -0.27 1.10 -2.80
N ALA A 5 0.36 -0.08 -2.72
CA ALA A 5 0.93 -0.71 -3.91
C ALA A 5 -0.14 -1.04 -4.95
N LEU A 6 -1.35 -1.38 -4.50
CA LEU A 6 -2.44 -1.72 -5.41
C LEU A 6 -3.22 -0.51 -5.90
N ALA A 7 -2.98 0.67 -5.34
CA ALA A 7 -3.73 1.88 -5.72
C ALA A 7 -3.49 2.28 -7.17
N ALA A 8 -2.32 1.98 -7.70
CA ALA A 8 -1.97 2.32 -9.08
C ALA A 8 -2.54 1.32 -10.09
N GLY A 9 -3.02 0.18 -9.64
CA GLY A 9 -3.58 -0.85 -10.52
C GLY A 9 -3.33 -2.23 -9.97
N SER A 10 -3.83 -3.23 -10.70
CA SER A 10 -3.68 -4.63 -10.32
C SER A 10 -2.22 -5.05 -10.31
N GLN A 11 -1.87 -5.89 -9.34
CA GLN A 11 -0.52 -6.42 -9.22
C GLN A 11 -0.56 -7.87 -8.75
N HIS A 12 0.42 -8.64 -9.18
CA HIS A 12 0.64 -9.98 -8.64
C HIS A 12 1.58 -9.90 -7.43
N GLY A 13 1.72 -11.01 -6.72
CA GLY A 13 2.46 -11.03 -5.46
C GLY A 13 3.87 -10.46 -5.55
N TYR A 14 4.63 -10.89 -6.56
CA TYR A 14 5.99 -10.40 -6.73
C TYR A 14 6.02 -8.90 -7.02
N GLY A 15 5.07 -8.43 -7.82
CA GLY A 15 4.94 -7.00 -8.11
C GLY A 15 4.62 -6.19 -6.86
N ILE A 16 3.79 -6.73 -5.97
CA ILE A 16 3.48 -6.08 -4.71
C ILE A 16 4.73 -5.95 -3.84
N ILE A 17 5.53 -7.02 -3.75
CA ILE A 17 6.78 -7.00 -2.99
C ILE A 17 7.70 -5.90 -3.52
N THR A 18 7.85 -5.83 -4.83
CA THR A 18 8.69 -4.82 -5.48
C THR A 18 8.18 -3.42 -5.20
N GLU A 19 6.87 -3.21 -5.31
CA GLU A 19 6.26 -1.91 -5.05
C GLU A 19 6.41 -1.46 -3.60
N VAL A 20 6.19 -2.37 -2.65
CA VAL A 20 6.35 -2.04 -1.23
C VAL A 20 7.79 -1.64 -0.94
N ARG A 21 8.74 -2.33 -1.55
CA ARG A 21 10.14 -1.98 -1.40
C ARG A 21 10.41 -0.56 -1.93
N ALA A 22 9.88 -0.25 -3.10
CA ALA A 22 10.06 1.07 -3.71
C ALA A 22 9.37 2.17 -2.88
N ILE A 23 8.13 1.94 -2.47
CA ILE A 23 7.36 2.91 -1.70
C ILE A 23 8.04 3.24 -0.37
N SER A 24 8.64 2.24 0.26
CA SER A 24 9.30 2.41 1.55
C SER A 24 10.75 2.90 1.43
N GLY A 25 11.23 3.18 0.23
CA GLY A 25 12.61 3.56 0.03
C GLY A 25 13.60 2.45 0.39
N GLY A 26 13.18 1.20 0.22
CA GLY A 26 14.01 0.05 0.54
C GLY A 26 13.95 -0.37 1.99
N GLN A 27 13.17 0.31 2.83
CA GLN A 27 13.11 0.04 4.25
C GLN A 27 12.31 -1.23 4.57
N VAL A 28 11.31 -1.54 3.76
CA VAL A 28 10.45 -2.68 4.01
C VAL A 28 10.66 -3.73 2.93
N GLU A 29 11.07 -4.92 3.33
CA GLU A 29 11.15 -6.07 2.44
C GLU A 29 10.12 -7.09 2.89
N LEU A 30 9.07 -7.24 2.11
CA LEU A 30 8.05 -8.23 2.37
C LEU A 30 8.52 -9.60 1.89
N LYS A 31 8.46 -10.58 2.78
CA LYS A 31 8.70 -11.97 2.40
C LYS A 31 7.41 -12.57 1.89
N ALA A 32 7.54 -13.57 1.01
CA ALA A 32 6.39 -14.18 0.37
C ALA A 32 5.36 -14.70 1.36
N GLY A 33 5.78 -15.39 2.40
CA GLY A 33 4.86 -15.91 3.40
C GLY A 33 4.07 -14.83 4.10
N THR A 34 4.74 -13.76 4.49
CA THR A 34 4.10 -12.62 5.13
C THR A 34 3.12 -11.95 4.18
N LEU A 35 3.52 -11.78 2.93
CA LEU A 35 2.66 -11.19 1.91
C LEU A 35 1.38 -11.99 1.74
N TYR A 36 1.50 -13.31 1.52
CA TYR A 36 0.33 -14.12 1.23
C TYR A 36 -0.62 -14.22 2.43
N SER A 37 -0.09 -14.22 3.65
CA SER A 37 -0.92 -14.14 4.84
C SER A 37 -1.70 -12.83 4.89
N ALA A 38 -1.03 -11.72 4.58
CA ALA A 38 -1.67 -10.41 4.54
C ALA A 38 -2.73 -10.33 3.45
N LEU A 39 -2.44 -10.88 2.27
CA LEU A 39 -3.39 -10.89 1.16
C LEU A 39 -4.66 -11.66 1.52
N GLU A 40 -4.50 -12.81 2.18
CA GLU A 40 -5.66 -13.59 2.61
C GLU A 40 -6.53 -12.82 3.60
N ARG A 41 -5.89 -12.12 4.54
CA ARG A 41 -6.62 -11.29 5.50
C ARG A 41 -7.36 -10.14 4.81
N LEU A 42 -6.67 -9.46 3.90
CA LEU A 42 -7.26 -8.34 3.17
C LEU A 42 -8.43 -8.78 2.30
N ARG A 43 -8.32 -9.98 1.70
CA ARG A 43 -9.42 -10.55 0.93
C ARG A 43 -10.60 -10.89 1.84
N ALA A 44 -10.33 -11.48 2.99
CA ALA A 44 -11.38 -11.82 3.96
C ALA A 44 -12.12 -10.56 4.42
N ASP A 45 -11.38 -9.46 4.57
CA ASP A 45 -11.97 -8.18 4.94
C ASP A 45 -12.57 -7.43 3.75
N LYS A 46 -12.52 -8.02 2.56
CA LYS A 46 -13.09 -7.46 1.34
C LYS A 46 -12.48 -6.12 0.93
N LEU A 47 -11.23 -5.92 1.28
CA LEU A 47 -10.49 -4.71 0.90
C LEU A 47 -9.76 -4.87 -0.42
N ILE A 48 -9.48 -6.11 -0.79
CA ILE A 48 -8.90 -6.46 -2.08
C ILE A 48 -9.66 -7.65 -2.65
N GLU A 49 -9.52 -7.85 -3.95
CA GLU A 49 -10.11 -8.98 -4.64
C GLU A 49 -9.16 -9.44 -5.73
N VAL A 50 -9.38 -10.65 -6.23
CA VAL A 50 -8.63 -11.16 -7.37
C VAL A 50 -9.18 -10.51 -8.63
N ASP A 51 -8.31 -9.86 -9.38
CA ASP A 51 -8.67 -9.25 -10.65
C ASP A 51 -8.67 -10.28 -11.77
N ARG A 52 -7.58 -11.03 -11.88
CA ARG A 52 -7.45 -12.06 -12.89
C ARG A 52 -6.35 -13.05 -12.51
N GLU A 53 -6.32 -14.14 -13.25
CA GLU A 53 -5.27 -15.14 -13.12
C GLU A 53 -4.68 -15.41 -14.49
N GLU A 54 -3.37 -15.61 -14.54
CA GLU A 54 -2.66 -15.90 -15.77
C GLU A 54 -1.70 -17.06 -15.53
N ILE A 55 -1.40 -17.81 -16.58
CA ILE A 55 -0.36 -18.82 -16.53
C ILE A 55 0.86 -18.22 -17.19
N VAL A 56 1.94 -18.09 -16.43
CA VAL A 56 3.21 -17.56 -16.90
C VAL A 56 4.29 -18.57 -16.57
N ASP A 57 5.00 -19.05 -17.57
CA ASP A 57 6.05 -20.06 -17.40
C ASP A 57 5.55 -21.27 -16.62
N SER A 58 4.37 -21.77 -16.99
CA SER A 58 3.71 -22.93 -16.38
C SER A 58 3.33 -22.72 -14.92
N ARG A 59 3.31 -21.49 -14.44
CA ARG A 59 2.90 -21.16 -13.08
C ARG A 59 1.68 -20.27 -13.11
N LEU A 60 0.77 -20.50 -12.16
CA LEU A 60 -0.39 -19.66 -12.00
C LEU A 60 0.05 -18.34 -11.34
N ARG A 61 -0.29 -17.22 -11.98
CA ARG A 61 -0.03 -15.91 -11.45
C ARG A 61 -1.37 -15.24 -11.20
N ARG A 62 -1.62 -14.86 -9.95
CA ARG A 62 -2.86 -14.23 -9.54
C ARG A 62 -2.63 -12.74 -9.32
N TYR A 63 -3.48 -11.93 -9.91
CA TYR A 63 -3.41 -10.48 -9.78
C TYR A 63 -4.51 -10.01 -8.84
N TYR A 64 -4.15 -9.09 -7.96
CA TYR A 64 -5.04 -8.51 -6.96
C TYR A 64 -5.29 -7.05 -7.26
N ARG A 65 -6.45 -6.55 -6.85
CA ARG A 65 -6.77 -5.14 -6.97
C ARG A 65 -7.55 -4.69 -5.75
N LEU A 66 -7.59 -3.37 -5.54
CA LEU A 66 -8.43 -2.80 -4.48
C LEU A 66 -9.90 -2.97 -4.84
N THR A 67 -10.70 -3.24 -3.82
CA THR A 67 -12.14 -3.08 -3.93
C THR A 67 -12.48 -1.61 -3.67
N ALA A 68 -13.74 -1.22 -3.86
CA ALA A 68 -14.19 0.12 -3.50
C ALA A 68 -13.94 0.39 -2.02
N ALA A 69 -14.20 -0.60 -1.16
CA ALA A 69 -13.95 -0.47 0.28
C ALA A 69 -12.47 -0.31 0.58
N GLY A 70 -11.61 -1.06 -0.11
CA GLY A 70 -10.17 -0.93 0.07
C GLY A 70 -9.66 0.45 -0.34
N GLY A 71 -10.16 0.96 -1.46
CA GLY A 71 -9.80 2.29 -1.92
C GLY A 71 -10.24 3.38 -0.95
N LYS A 72 -11.45 3.24 -0.40
CA LYS A 72 -11.95 4.21 0.58
C LYS A 72 -11.12 4.18 1.86
N LEU A 73 -10.82 2.98 2.35
CA LEU A 73 -9.99 2.84 3.53
C LEU A 73 -8.62 3.50 3.34
N LEU A 74 -7.99 3.24 2.20
CA LEU A 74 -6.70 3.82 1.89
C LEU A 74 -6.78 5.34 1.81
N ALA A 75 -7.81 5.87 1.15
CA ALA A 75 -7.99 7.31 1.02
C ALA A 75 -8.17 7.97 2.39
N ASP A 76 -8.99 7.37 3.26
CA ASP A 76 -9.21 7.89 4.60
C ASP A 76 -7.93 7.88 5.42
N GLU A 77 -7.16 6.79 5.34
CA GLU A 77 -5.88 6.67 6.03
C GLU A 77 -4.87 7.69 5.51
N ALA A 78 -4.78 7.84 4.21
CA ALA A 78 -3.85 8.79 3.60
C ALA A 78 -4.19 10.22 4.01
N ALA A 79 -5.47 10.58 4.02
CA ALA A 79 -5.90 11.90 4.42
C ALA A 79 -5.56 12.18 5.89
N ARG A 80 -5.74 11.17 6.76
CA ARG A 80 -5.42 11.30 8.17
C ARG A 80 -3.92 11.48 8.38
N LEU A 81 -3.12 10.68 7.69
CA LEU A 81 -1.67 10.78 7.78
C LEU A 81 -1.18 12.13 7.25
N GLN A 82 -1.76 12.60 6.16
CA GLN A 82 -1.39 13.88 5.57
C GLN A 82 -1.74 15.04 6.52
N ALA A 83 -2.92 15.01 7.13
CA ALA A 83 -3.33 16.03 8.08
C ALA A 83 -2.40 16.05 9.29
N ASN A 84 -2.05 14.88 9.81
CA ASN A 84 -1.14 14.77 10.93
C ASN A 84 0.24 15.28 10.57
N ALA A 85 0.73 14.92 9.41
CA ALA A 85 2.03 15.38 8.93
C ALA A 85 2.05 16.90 8.79
N HIS A 86 0.96 17.47 8.27
CA HIS A 86 0.84 18.91 8.12
C HIS A 86 0.95 19.61 9.47
N VAL A 87 0.25 19.11 10.47
CA VAL A 87 0.31 19.69 11.83
C VAL A 87 1.71 19.59 12.40
N ALA A 88 2.33 18.40 12.26
CA ALA A 88 3.67 18.19 12.78
C ALA A 88 4.68 19.12 12.12
N MET A 89 4.63 19.22 10.81
CA MET A 89 5.54 20.11 10.08
C MET A 89 5.33 21.55 10.48
N SER A 90 4.09 21.97 10.64
CA SER A 90 3.76 23.32 11.05
C SER A 90 4.34 23.63 12.43
N ARG A 91 4.27 22.69 13.36
CA ARG A 91 4.78 22.88 14.71
C ARG A 91 6.29 22.83 14.80
N LEU A 92 6.92 22.11 13.91
CA LEU A 92 8.37 22.01 13.85
C LEU A 92 9.01 23.20 13.12
N GLU A 93 8.23 23.91 12.35
CA GLU A 93 8.73 25.07 11.62
C GLU A 93 9.26 26.09 12.60
N PRO A 94 10.48 26.60 12.41
CA PRO A 94 11.06 27.54 13.35
C PRO A 94 10.24 28.79 13.40
N VAL A 95 9.77 29.09 14.58
CA VAL A 95 9.12 30.38 14.79
C VAL A 95 10.11 31.44 14.45
N GLY A 96 11.31 31.15 14.78
CA GLY A 96 12.33 32.06 14.44
C GLY A 96 12.46 32.22 12.98
N GLY A 97 12.17 31.16 12.28
CA GLY A 97 12.09 31.36 10.87
C GLY A 97 11.29 32.58 10.68
N SER A 98 10.48 32.79 11.58
CA SER A 98 9.74 34.00 11.53
C SER A 98 10.41 35.06 12.35
N ALA A 99 11.07 34.79 13.28
CA ALA A 99 11.67 35.85 13.98
C ALA A 99 13.04 35.67 14.06
N THR A 100 13.05 35.36 13.79
CA THR A 100 14.05 35.48 14.06
C THR A 100 14.41 35.41 14.38
#